data_017dcef239e1c6ec9722fea2cf68581c
#
_entry.id   017dcef239e1c6ec9722fea2cf68581c
#
_cell.length_a   1.000
_cell.length_b   1.000
_cell.length_c   1.000
_cell.angle_alpha   90.00
_cell.angle_beta   90.00
_cell.angle_gamma   90.00
#
_symmetry.space_group_name_H-M   'P 1'
#
loop_
_entity.id
_entity.type
_entity.pdbx_description
1 polymer ?
#
loop_
_entity_poly.entity_id
_entity_poly.type
_entity_poly.pdbx_seq_one_letter_code
_entity_poly.pdbx_strand_id
1 'polypeptide(L)'
;MSLSPDNSSTAASKLKPRGSSQGGMRQYNERVVLQAIRLNGQISGAEIARLTHLTAQAISLITKRLLDDELLIKKTPQRGKVGQPSVPLVLNPDGAFAIGVKVGRRSLDILLVDFSGAVRERWNLSYDFADPNQILGHISQCLAKIKHKLSAKLWERVQGIGIAAPLHMGGWQQLLGLDADVVARWERFQLKEEIATLTGLPVQTLKDTTAACVAELVAGRGRDMRNFVYVFVDTFIGGGLVLDSHLHLGKHGNAGALGSLPLGLNGGGKHSPQLLNVASLFKLESRFITAGLDGRATSDERAASPEYWPHTQAWIAETAPPIAFAMLNSTCLLDLEGVILDGCFCSAVKEALIVAVEAAMQDFNWEGIVAPQVFAGTIGSDARALGGALLPLYANFAPDRDLFLKLDNAQ
;
A
#
# COMPACT_ATOMS: atom_id res chain seq x y z
N MET A 1 0.06 56.22 0.95
CA MET A 1 0.50 54.99 1.62
C MET A 1 0.73 53.97 0.55
N SER A 2 1.99 53.79 0.18
CA SER A 2 2.41 52.94 -0.94
C SER A 2 2.55 51.50 -0.45
N LEU A 3 1.86 50.56 -1.11
CA LEU A 3 2.05 49.15 -0.92
C LEU A 3 3.16 48.68 -1.88
N SER A 4 4.25 48.21 -1.32
CA SER A 4 5.34 47.54 -2.04
C SER A 4 4.89 46.14 -2.48
N PRO A 5 5.24 45.69 -3.69
CA PRO A 5 4.95 44.32 -4.09
C PRO A 5 5.98 43.35 -3.49
N ASP A 6 5.47 42.38 -2.77
CA ASP A 6 6.24 41.28 -2.19
C ASP A 6 6.79 40.35 -3.30
N ASN A 7 8.10 40.32 -3.39
CA ASN A 7 8.84 39.58 -4.39
C ASN A 7 9.05 38.13 -3.93
N SER A 8 8.00 37.29 -4.02
CA SER A 8 8.16 35.86 -3.84
C SER A 8 8.83 35.26 -5.09
N SER A 9 10.13 35.04 -4.99
CA SER A 9 10.91 34.32 -6.00
C SER A 9 10.40 32.87 -6.10
N THR A 10 9.60 32.59 -7.13
CA THR A 10 9.35 31.24 -7.62
C THR A 10 10.67 30.63 -8.05
N ALA A 11 11.25 29.79 -7.20
CA ALA A 11 12.37 28.94 -7.56
C ALA A 11 11.94 28.06 -8.74
N ALA A 12 12.40 28.42 -9.93
CA ALA A 12 12.19 27.62 -11.13
C ALA A 12 12.71 26.22 -10.89
N SER A 13 11.81 25.24 -10.90
CA SER A 13 12.12 23.82 -10.85
C SER A 13 13.11 23.51 -11.97
N LYS A 14 14.38 23.29 -11.60
CA LYS A 14 15.42 22.91 -12.56
C LYS A 14 15.05 21.57 -13.17
N LEU A 15 14.67 21.57 -14.45
CA LEU A 15 14.49 20.37 -15.24
C LEU A 15 15.80 19.56 -15.20
N LYS A 16 15.83 18.45 -14.48
CA LYS A 16 16.95 17.51 -14.49
C LYS A 16 16.76 16.57 -15.67
N PRO A 17 17.67 16.56 -16.68
CA PRO A 17 17.56 15.60 -17.78
C PRO A 17 17.63 14.18 -17.22
N ARG A 18 16.69 13.32 -17.60
CA ARG A 18 16.73 11.89 -17.27
C ARG A 18 17.87 11.26 -18.07
N GLY A 19 18.83 10.62 -17.37
CA GLY A 19 19.78 9.70 -17.99
C GLY A 19 21.01 10.26 -18.65
N SER A 20 21.42 11.52 -18.41
CA SER A 20 22.54 12.15 -19.13
C SER A 20 23.96 11.80 -18.63
N SER A 21 24.14 10.99 -17.58
CA SER A 21 25.45 10.55 -17.14
C SER A 21 25.60 9.02 -17.26
N GLN A 22 26.81 8.55 -17.59
CA GLN A 22 27.12 7.09 -17.61
C GLN A 22 26.78 6.39 -16.28
N GLY A 23 26.97 7.07 -15.14
CA GLY A 23 26.61 6.57 -13.83
C GLY A 23 25.09 6.41 -13.65
N GLY A 24 24.30 7.36 -14.13
CA GLY A 24 22.84 7.29 -14.08
C GLY A 24 22.26 6.18 -14.95
N MET A 25 22.77 6.00 -16.17
CA MET A 25 22.39 4.90 -17.07
C MET A 25 22.74 3.54 -16.46
N ARG A 26 23.91 3.44 -15.81
CA ARG A 26 24.30 2.19 -15.14
C ARG A 26 23.36 1.84 -14.01
N GLN A 27 23.08 2.77 -13.09
CA GLN A 27 22.15 2.54 -11.99
C GLN A 27 20.74 2.19 -12.49
N TYR A 28 20.29 2.85 -13.53
CA TYR A 28 19.00 2.53 -14.14
C TYR A 28 18.96 1.09 -14.65
N ASN A 29 19.98 0.65 -15.42
CA ASN A 29 20.05 -0.72 -15.93
C ASN A 29 20.17 -1.77 -14.81
N GLU A 30 20.90 -1.50 -13.73
CA GLU A 30 20.96 -2.37 -12.55
C GLU A 30 19.57 -2.54 -11.92
N ARG A 31 18.78 -1.46 -11.80
CA ARG A 31 17.40 -1.50 -11.29
C ARG A 31 16.45 -2.23 -12.23
N VAL A 32 16.58 -2.07 -13.54
CA VAL A 32 15.82 -2.83 -14.53
C VAL A 32 16.07 -4.32 -14.38
N VAL A 33 17.32 -4.75 -14.21
CA VAL A 33 17.69 -6.15 -13.97
C VAL A 33 17.09 -6.67 -12.67
N LEU A 34 17.20 -5.91 -11.57
CA LEU A 34 16.58 -6.27 -10.28
C LEU A 34 15.07 -6.41 -10.39
N GLN A 35 14.41 -5.50 -11.12
CA GLN A 35 12.98 -5.54 -11.34
C GLN A 35 12.57 -6.77 -12.17
N ALA A 36 13.32 -7.10 -13.22
CA ALA A 36 13.07 -8.31 -14.03
C ALA A 36 13.15 -9.57 -13.16
N ILE A 37 14.15 -9.66 -12.27
CA ILE A 37 14.29 -10.78 -11.33
C ILE A 37 13.14 -10.80 -10.32
N ARG A 38 12.76 -9.65 -9.77
CA ARG A 38 11.65 -9.55 -8.79
C ARG A 38 10.33 -10.02 -9.37
N LEU A 39 10.01 -9.63 -10.61
CA LEU A 39 8.75 -10.01 -11.26
C LEU A 39 8.67 -11.49 -11.62
N ASN A 40 9.81 -12.11 -11.96
CA ASN A 40 9.86 -13.51 -12.39
C ASN A 40 10.30 -14.48 -11.29
N GLY A 41 10.73 -13.97 -10.12
CA GLY A 41 11.21 -14.74 -8.98
C GLY A 41 12.57 -15.39 -9.22
N GLN A 42 12.66 -16.33 -10.18
CA GLN A 42 13.86 -17.07 -10.52
C GLN A 42 14.07 -17.05 -12.03
N ILE A 43 15.19 -16.51 -12.52
CA ILE A 43 15.38 -16.25 -13.93
C ILE A 43 16.85 -16.34 -14.36
N SER A 44 17.14 -16.83 -15.56
CA SER A 44 18.48 -16.91 -16.13
C SER A 44 18.96 -15.58 -16.71
N GLY A 45 20.29 -15.41 -16.84
CA GLY A 45 20.86 -14.22 -17.48
C GLY A 45 20.41 -14.04 -18.94
N ALA A 46 20.19 -15.12 -19.68
CA ALA A 46 19.69 -15.07 -21.06
C ALA A 46 18.24 -14.55 -21.11
N GLU A 47 17.38 -14.99 -20.19
CA GLU A 47 16.00 -14.49 -20.10
C GLU A 47 15.95 -13.05 -19.64
N ILE A 48 16.82 -12.64 -18.69
CA ILE A 48 16.94 -11.23 -18.29
C ILE A 48 17.30 -10.38 -19.52
N ALA A 49 18.28 -10.82 -20.35
CA ALA A 49 18.67 -10.11 -21.57
C ALA A 49 17.49 -9.95 -22.54
N ARG A 50 16.69 -11.01 -22.71
CA ARG A 50 15.51 -11.00 -23.59
C ARG A 50 14.42 -10.02 -23.06
N LEU A 51 14.14 -10.04 -21.77
CA LEU A 51 13.10 -9.20 -21.17
C LEU A 51 13.49 -7.72 -21.08
N THR A 52 14.78 -7.42 -20.88
CA THR A 52 15.26 -6.06 -20.68
C THR A 52 15.80 -5.41 -21.96
N HIS A 53 15.91 -6.18 -23.05
CA HIS A 53 16.58 -5.76 -24.30
C HIS A 53 18.03 -5.29 -24.11
N LEU A 54 18.67 -5.70 -23.02
CA LEU A 54 20.10 -5.46 -22.78
C LEU A 54 20.94 -6.58 -23.39
N THR A 55 22.16 -6.24 -23.81
CA THR A 55 23.08 -7.25 -24.37
C THR A 55 23.49 -8.28 -23.32
N ALA A 56 23.81 -9.52 -23.74
CA ALA A 56 24.29 -10.58 -22.83
C ALA A 56 25.54 -10.16 -22.06
N GLN A 57 26.44 -9.38 -22.69
CA GLN A 57 27.63 -8.84 -22.06
C GLN A 57 27.27 -7.83 -20.95
N ALA A 58 26.32 -6.92 -21.20
CA ALA A 58 25.84 -5.96 -20.21
C ALA A 58 25.19 -6.70 -19.02
N ILE A 59 24.34 -7.70 -19.27
CA ILE A 59 23.74 -8.52 -18.23
C ILE A 59 24.80 -9.24 -17.39
N SER A 60 25.80 -9.84 -18.02
CA SER A 60 26.91 -10.51 -17.30
C SER A 60 27.64 -9.54 -16.36
N LEU A 61 27.92 -8.32 -16.83
CA LEU A 61 28.61 -7.30 -16.02
C LEU A 61 27.73 -6.80 -14.86
N ILE A 62 26.44 -6.52 -15.13
CA ILE A 62 25.49 -6.05 -14.13
C ILE A 62 25.28 -7.13 -13.07
N THR A 63 24.96 -8.36 -13.46
CA THR A 63 24.68 -9.45 -12.52
C THR A 63 25.92 -9.81 -11.68
N LYS A 64 27.13 -9.71 -12.22
CA LYS A 64 28.36 -9.88 -11.44
C LYS A 64 28.42 -8.87 -10.30
N ARG A 65 28.20 -7.57 -10.57
CA ARG A 65 28.21 -6.53 -9.52
C ARG A 65 27.12 -6.78 -8.48
N LEU A 66 25.90 -7.06 -8.92
CA LEU A 66 24.77 -7.32 -8.00
C LEU A 66 25.01 -8.56 -7.12
N LEU A 67 25.81 -9.55 -7.61
CA LEU A 67 26.27 -10.68 -6.80
C LEU A 67 27.39 -10.26 -5.82
N ASP A 68 28.35 -9.43 -6.27
CA ASP A 68 29.43 -8.90 -5.43
C ASP A 68 28.87 -8.00 -4.31
N ASP A 69 27.80 -7.23 -4.60
CA ASP A 69 27.05 -6.39 -3.64
C ASP A 69 26.09 -7.22 -2.75
N GLU A 70 26.07 -8.55 -2.91
CA GLU A 70 25.18 -9.48 -2.19
C GLU A 70 23.69 -9.16 -2.38
N LEU A 71 23.29 -8.48 -3.46
CA LEU A 71 21.86 -8.24 -3.80
C LEU A 71 21.22 -9.41 -4.55
N LEU A 72 22.03 -10.25 -5.20
CA LEU A 72 21.62 -11.46 -5.89
C LEU A 72 22.33 -12.69 -5.31
N ILE A 73 21.69 -13.86 -5.49
CA ILE A 73 22.30 -15.15 -5.27
C ILE A 73 22.03 -16.07 -6.46
N LYS A 74 23.00 -16.97 -6.73
CA LYS A 74 22.88 -18.02 -7.72
C LYS A 74 22.16 -19.22 -7.12
N LYS A 75 21.22 -19.81 -7.88
CA LYS A 75 20.60 -21.08 -7.55
C LYS A 75 21.33 -22.25 -8.23
N THR A 76 20.97 -23.46 -7.86
CA THR A 76 21.49 -24.68 -8.49
C THR A 76 21.27 -24.66 -10.01
N PRO A 77 22.31 -25.01 -10.81
CA PRO A 77 22.18 -25.07 -12.24
C PRO A 77 21.01 -25.97 -12.68
N GLN A 78 20.18 -25.48 -13.60
CA GLN A 78 19.07 -26.24 -14.17
C GLN A 78 19.46 -26.70 -15.57
N ARG A 79 19.32 -28.01 -15.85
CA ARG A 79 19.50 -28.57 -17.19
C ARG A 79 18.23 -28.36 -18.00
N GLY A 80 18.31 -27.54 -19.05
CA GLY A 80 17.26 -27.44 -20.05
C GLY A 80 17.26 -28.69 -20.95
N LYS A 81 16.21 -28.84 -21.81
CA LYS A 81 16.08 -29.95 -22.75
C LYS A 81 17.22 -29.95 -23.80
N VAL A 82 17.77 -28.80 -24.16
CA VAL A 82 18.89 -28.63 -25.11
C VAL A 82 19.71 -27.41 -24.66
N GLY A 83 21.06 -27.54 -24.59
CA GLY A 83 21.97 -26.41 -24.33
C GLY A 83 22.77 -26.51 -23.02
N GLN A 84 23.61 -25.49 -22.78
CA GLN A 84 24.43 -25.39 -21.59
C GLN A 84 23.55 -25.18 -20.36
N PRO A 85 23.84 -25.80 -19.19
CA PRO A 85 23.07 -25.59 -17.97
C PRO A 85 22.98 -24.10 -17.61
N SER A 86 21.78 -23.59 -17.44
CA SER A 86 21.58 -22.21 -16.98
C SER A 86 21.66 -22.14 -15.47
N VAL A 87 22.32 -21.10 -14.94
CA VAL A 87 22.36 -20.81 -13.50
C VAL A 87 21.37 -19.71 -13.22
N PRO A 88 20.21 -20.04 -12.63
CA PRO A 88 19.21 -19.02 -12.32
C PRO A 88 19.69 -18.07 -11.20
N LEU A 89 19.25 -16.81 -11.33
CA LEU A 89 19.47 -15.75 -10.36
C LEU A 89 18.16 -15.44 -9.62
N VAL A 90 18.26 -15.14 -8.33
CA VAL A 90 17.16 -14.67 -7.49
C VAL A 90 17.63 -13.49 -6.66
N LEU A 91 16.70 -12.68 -6.17
CA LEU A 91 17.05 -11.67 -5.16
C LEU A 91 17.57 -12.36 -3.90
N ASN A 92 18.61 -11.80 -3.29
CA ASN A 92 19.07 -12.22 -1.99
C ASN A 92 18.16 -11.63 -0.91
N PRO A 93 17.38 -12.42 -0.15
CA PRO A 93 16.53 -11.87 0.91
C PRO A 93 17.27 -10.99 1.90
N ASP A 94 18.53 -11.33 2.23
CA ASP A 94 19.35 -10.55 3.14
C ASP A 94 20.14 -9.42 2.46
N GLY A 95 19.87 -9.14 1.18
CA GLY A 95 20.52 -8.08 0.40
C GLY A 95 20.11 -6.67 0.83
N ALA A 96 18.88 -6.50 1.24
CA ALA A 96 18.36 -5.24 1.78
C ALA A 96 17.16 -5.51 2.69
N PHE A 97 16.87 -4.57 3.57
CA PHE A 97 15.71 -4.60 4.45
C PHE A 97 15.00 -3.25 4.45
N ALA A 98 13.73 -3.26 4.82
CA ALA A 98 13.00 -2.04 5.13
C ALA A 98 12.01 -2.29 6.26
N ILE A 99 11.60 -1.20 6.92
CA ILE A 99 10.67 -1.25 8.02
C ILE A 99 9.40 -0.51 7.60
N GLY A 100 8.26 -1.18 7.74
CA GLY A 100 6.94 -0.57 7.57
C GLY A 100 6.32 -0.27 8.92
N VAL A 101 5.84 0.94 9.10
CA VAL A 101 5.14 1.37 10.32
C VAL A 101 3.77 1.89 9.92
N LYS A 102 2.72 1.13 10.22
CA LYS A 102 1.35 1.60 10.05
C LYS A 102 0.85 2.14 11.39
N VAL A 103 0.50 3.41 11.42
CA VAL A 103 -0.17 4.05 12.56
C VAL A 103 -1.62 4.31 12.19
N GLY A 104 -2.50 3.45 12.65
CA GLY A 104 -3.94 3.58 12.44
C GLY A 104 -4.67 4.18 13.64
N ARG A 105 -5.98 4.32 13.54
CA ARG A 105 -6.80 4.82 14.64
C ARG A 105 -6.99 3.80 15.76
N ARG A 106 -6.91 2.51 15.46
CA ARG A 106 -7.18 1.39 16.38
C ARG A 106 -5.99 0.43 16.54
N SER A 107 -4.96 0.54 15.72
CA SER A 107 -3.76 -0.31 15.85
C SER A 107 -2.49 0.32 15.28
N LEU A 108 -1.38 -0.09 15.85
CA LEU A 108 -0.02 0.09 15.35
C LEU A 108 0.46 -1.26 14.82
N ASP A 109 0.93 -1.28 13.58
CA ASP A 109 1.52 -2.47 12.96
C ASP A 109 2.93 -2.13 12.47
N ILE A 110 3.92 -2.94 12.84
CA ILE A 110 5.30 -2.76 12.42
C ILE A 110 5.78 -4.04 11.78
N LEU A 111 6.33 -3.94 10.58
CA LEU A 111 6.87 -5.05 9.80
C LEU A 111 8.35 -4.81 9.50
N LEU A 112 9.17 -5.85 9.66
CA LEU A 112 10.48 -5.93 9.01
C LEU A 112 10.32 -6.74 7.73
N VAL A 113 10.69 -6.15 6.61
CA VAL A 113 10.54 -6.74 5.26
C VAL A 113 11.92 -6.89 4.65
N ASP A 114 12.18 -8.03 4.03
CA ASP A 114 13.43 -8.32 3.33
C ASP A 114 13.42 -7.84 1.87
N PHE A 115 14.54 -8.03 1.17
CA PHE A 115 14.71 -7.56 -0.20
C PHE A 115 13.76 -8.20 -1.20
N SER A 116 13.27 -9.41 -0.93
CA SER A 116 12.27 -10.08 -1.77
C SER A 116 10.85 -9.53 -1.55
N GLY A 117 10.63 -8.74 -0.50
CA GLY A 117 9.32 -8.26 -0.09
C GLY A 117 8.64 -9.17 0.95
N ALA A 118 9.32 -10.20 1.44
CA ALA A 118 8.77 -11.11 2.44
C ALA A 118 8.86 -10.51 3.86
N VAL A 119 7.78 -10.68 4.63
CA VAL A 119 7.74 -10.25 6.03
C VAL A 119 8.57 -11.19 6.88
N ARG A 120 9.63 -10.67 7.51
CA ARG A 120 10.55 -11.39 8.40
C ARG A 120 10.10 -11.35 9.86
N GLU A 121 9.55 -10.23 10.28
CA GLU A 121 9.08 -10.00 11.63
C GLU A 121 7.84 -9.10 11.63
N ARG A 122 6.98 -9.32 12.63
CA ARG A 122 5.72 -8.58 12.78
C ARG A 122 5.49 -8.22 14.24
N TRP A 123 5.07 -6.98 14.49
CA TRP A 123 4.57 -6.50 15.78
C TRP A 123 3.24 -5.79 15.57
N ASN A 124 2.29 -6.10 16.40
CA ASN A 124 0.97 -5.48 16.41
C ASN A 124 0.65 -4.99 17.83
N LEU A 125 0.02 -3.83 17.93
CA LEU A 125 -0.54 -3.29 19.15
C LEU A 125 -1.91 -2.72 18.85
N SER A 126 -2.94 -3.16 19.57
CA SER A 126 -4.30 -2.60 19.49
C SER A 126 -4.52 -1.61 20.61
N TYR A 127 -5.28 -0.54 20.34
CA TYR A 127 -5.67 0.50 21.28
C TYR A 127 -7.05 1.06 20.90
N ASP A 128 -7.72 1.71 21.80
CA ASP A 128 -8.99 2.35 21.52
C ASP A 128 -8.80 3.63 20.69
N PHE A 129 -7.75 4.38 20.98
CA PHE A 129 -7.25 5.47 20.12
C PHE A 129 -5.75 5.70 20.36
N ALA A 130 -5.05 6.16 19.31
CA ALA A 130 -3.62 6.40 19.36
C ALA A 130 -3.28 7.68 20.13
N ASP A 131 -2.52 7.57 21.23
CA ASP A 131 -1.81 8.71 21.82
C ASP A 131 -0.42 8.85 21.18
N PRO A 132 -0.02 10.03 20.68
CA PRO A 132 1.24 10.18 19.93
C PRO A 132 2.48 9.78 20.73
N ASN A 133 2.55 10.09 22.02
CA ASN A 133 3.71 9.78 22.86
C ASN A 133 3.80 8.28 23.15
N GLN A 134 2.67 7.63 23.44
CA GLN A 134 2.62 6.18 23.61
C GLN A 134 3.01 5.44 22.33
N ILE A 135 2.49 5.89 21.19
CA ILE A 135 2.81 5.32 19.88
C ILE A 135 4.31 5.44 19.59
N LEU A 136 4.92 6.60 19.80
CA LEU A 136 6.36 6.78 19.61
C LEU A 136 7.17 5.87 20.53
N GLY A 137 6.77 5.73 21.80
CA GLY A 137 7.39 4.81 22.74
C GLY A 137 7.36 3.35 22.27
N HIS A 138 6.21 2.88 21.76
CA HIS A 138 6.07 1.53 21.21
C HIS A 138 6.90 1.34 19.92
N ILE A 139 6.90 2.31 19.02
CA ILE A 139 7.73 2.29 17.82
C ILE A 139 9.20 2.16 18.21
N SER A 140 9.68 2.99 19.15
CA SER A 140 11.07 2.96 19.65
C SER A 140 11.45 1.58 20.18
N GLN A 141 10.60 0.97 21.00
CA GLN A 141 10.84 -0.38 21.54
C GLN A 141 10.91 -1.45 20.44
N CYS A 142 10.00 -1.39 19.46
CA CYS A 142 10.02 -2.34 18.34
C CYS A 142 11.26 -2.16 17.46
N LEU A 143 11.66 -0.93 17.16
CA LEU A 143 12.86 -0.63 16.38
C LEU A 143 14.14 -1.12 17.09
N ALA A 144 14.21 -0.98 18.42
CA ALA A 144 15.30 -1.54 19.21
C ALA A 144 15.36 -3.08 19.13
N LYS A 145 14.18 -3.75 19.17
CA LYS A 145 14.09 -5.22 18.97
C LYS A 145 14.55 -5.64 17.58
N ILE A 146 14.14 -4.93 16.52
CA ILE A 146 14.56 -5.18 15.15
C ILE A 146 16.09 -5.06 15.05
N LYS A 147 16.65 -3.96 15.56
CA LYS A 147 18.10 -3.71 15.54
C LYS A 147 18.87 -4.79 16.29
N HIS A 148 18.34 -5.30 17.38
CA HIS A 148 18.97 -6.40 18.13
C HIS A 148 18.90 -7.74 17.39
N LYS A 149 17.81 -8.02 16.66
CA LYS A 149 17.65 -9.26 15.87
C LYS A 149 18.50 -9.28 14.62
N LEU A 150 18.72 -8.16 13.98
CA LEU A 150 19.62 -8.02 12.85
C LEU A 150 21.06 -7.91 13.37
N SER A 151 22.02 -8.62 12.74
CA SER A 151 23.42 -8.35 12.98
C SER A 151 23.78 -6.91 12.57
N ALA A 152 24.89 -6.37 13.09
CA ALA A 152 25.35 -5.03 12.70
C ALA A 152 25.46 -4.89 11.17
N LYS A 153 26.03 -5.90 10.48
CA LYS A 153 26.12 -5.96 9.01
C LYS A 153 24.77 -5.89 8.32
N LEU A 154 23.74 -6.59 8.84
CA LEU A 154 22.40 -6.59 8.24
C LEU A 154 21.63 -5.31 8.57
N TRP A 155 21.87 -4.69 9.72
CA TRP A 155 21.29 -3.39 10.06
C TRP A 155 21.73 -2.29 9.09
N GLU A 156 22.99 -2.29 8.64
CA GLU A 156 23.51 -1.37 7.63
C GLU A 156 22.79 -1.49 6.27
N ARG A 157 22.10 -2.62 6.03
CA ARG A 157 21.29 -2.86 4.82
C ARG A 157 19.85 -2.41 4.94
N VAL A 158 19.45 -1.83 6.08
CA VAL A 158 18.12 -1.25 6.23
C VAL A 158 18.05 0.04 5.43
N GLN A 159 17.21 0.05 4.40
CA GLN A 159 17.09 1.14 3.42
C GLN A 159 16.30 2.34 3.93
N GLY A 160 15.50 2.14 4.96
CA GLY A 160 14.69 3.19 5.56
C GLY A 160 13.40 2.65 6.19
N ILE A 161 12.57 3.60 6.60
CA ILE A 161 11.28 3.36 7.24
C ILE A 161 10.20 4.00 6.38
N GLY A 162 9.15 3.23 6.07
CA GLY A 162 7.95 3.76 5.43
C GLY A 162 6.78 3.80 6.41
N ILE A 163 6.19 4.97 6.57
CA ILE A 163 5.05 5.19 7.45
C ILE A 163 3.77 5.22 6.62
N ALA A 164 2.81 4.40 7.03
CA ALA A 164 1.44 4.40 6.53
C ALA A 164 0.51 4.93 7.62
N ALA A 165 -0.06 6.12 7.44
CA ALA A 165 -0.94 6.74 8.42
C ALA A 165 -2.07 7.52 7.73
N PRO A 166 -3.22 7.74 8.39
CA PRO A 166 -4.22 8.68 7.90
C PRO A 166 -3.59 10.07 7.69
N LEU A 167 -4.04 10.80 6.67
CA LEU A 167 -3.57 12.18 6.42
C LEU A 167 -3.77 13.10 7.64
N HIS A 168 -4.85 12.86 8.38
CA HIS A 168 -5.18 13.58 9.61
C HIS A 168 -5.62 12.59 10.69
N MET A 169 -4.76 12.32 11.66
CA MET A 169 -5.06 11.41 12.78
C MET A 169 -6.21 11.90 13.64
N GLY A 170 -6.30 13.22 13.90
CA GLY A 170 -7.41 13.86 14.60
C GLY A 170 -8.70 14.04 13.80
N GLY A 171 -8.71 13.67 12.50
CA GLY A 171 -9.89 13.78 11.67
C GLY A 171 -11.03 12.89 12.18
N TRP A 172 -12.30 13.34 11.95
CA TRP A 172 -13.51 12.64 12.37
C TRP A 172 -13.71 12.58 13.90
N GLN A 173 -13.21 13.60 14.62
CA GLN A 173 -13.27 13.71 16.08
C GLN A 173 -14.68 13.42 16.63
N GLN A 174 -15.71 14.08 16.09
CA GLN A 174 -17.09 13.91 16.55
C GLN A 174 -17.62 12.50 16.33
N LEU A 175 -17.30 11.89 15.18
CA LEU A 175 -17.74 10.54 14.84
C LEU A 175 -17.09 9.46 15.73
N LEU A 176 -15.83 9.68 16.11
CA LEU A 176 -15.06 8.73 16.92
C LEU A 176 -15.13 9.03 18.42
N GLY A 177 -15.77 10.12 18.84
CA GLY A 177 -15.83 10.53 20.24
C GLY A 177 -14.47 10.88 20.85
N LEU A 178 -13.54 11.47 20.04
CA LEU A 178 -12.18 11.71 20.48
C LEU A 178 -12.08 12.92 21.41
N ASP A 179 -11.21 12.80 22.40
CA ASP A 179 -10.83 13.91 23.27
C ASP A 179 -10.10 15.00 22.46
N ALA A 180 -10.51 16.26 22.67
CA ALA A 180 -9.94 17.41 21.97
C ALA A 180 -8.43 17.57 22.23
N ASP A 181 -7.97 17.23 23.45
CA ASP A 181 -6.55 17.30 23.79
C ASP A 181 -5.71 16.27 23.02
N VAL A 182 -6.26 15.08 22.77
CA VAL A 182 -5.59 14.05 21.93
C VAL A 182 -5.48 14.52 20.49
N VAL A 183 -6.56 15.11 19.96
CA VAL A 183 -6.56 15.69 18.59
C VAL A 183 -5.53 16.80 18.49
N ALA A 184 -5.50 17.75 19.43
CA ALA A 184 -4.54 18.85 19.46
C ALA A 184 -3.08 18.38 19.59
N ARG A 185 -2.83 17.26 20.29
CA ARG A 185 -1.50 16.65 20.34
C ARG A 185 -1.09 16.11 18.96
N TRP A 186 -1.97 15.41 18.24
CA TRP A 186 -1.68 14.91 16.90
C TRP A 186 -1.43 16.02 15.89
N GLU A 187 -2.11 17.16 15.97
CA GLU A 187 -1.90 18.31 15.08
C GLU A 187 -0.48 18.91 15.20
N ARG A 188 0.12 18.79 16.37
CA ARG A 188 1.48 19.31 16.65
C ARG A 188 2.56 18.23 16.46
N PHE A 189 2.18 16.97 16.40
CA PHE A 189 3.13 15.84 16.39
C PHE A 189 3.61 15.52 14.99
N GLN A 190 4.91 15.63 14.79
CA GLN A 190 5.58 15.38 13.51
C GLN A 190 6.15 13.95 13.50
N LEU A 191 5.29 12.94 13.28
CA LEU A 191 5.65 11.52 13.39
C LEU A 191 6.86 11.14 12.52
N LYS A 192 6.95 11.69 11.32
CA LYS A 192 8.07 11.42 10.39
C LYS A 192 9.40 11.92 10.95
N GLU A 193 9.42 13.14 11.44
CA GLU A 193 10.60 13.82 11.99
C GLU A 193 11.07 13.14 13.28
N GLU A 194 10.13 12.74 14.14
CA GLU A 194 10.43 12.02 15.39
C GLU A 194 11.07 10.66 15.11
N ILE A 195 10.52 9.88 14.17
CA ILE A 195 11.09 8.58 13.79
C ILE A 195 12.44 8.77 13.09
N ALA A 196 12.60 9.77 12.23
CA ALA A 196 13.88 10.06 11.58
C ALA A 196 14.96 10.42 12.60
N THR A 197 14.63 11.25 13.58
CA THR A 197 15.54 11.63 14.68
C THR A 197 15.93 10.43 15.54
N LEU A 198 14.94 9.58 15.87
CA LEU A 198 15.14 8.38 16.68
C LEU A 198 16.09 7.37 16.04
N THR A 199 16.07 7.24 14.70
CA THR A 199 16.73 6.13 14.00
C THR A 199 17.94 6.56 13.16
N GLY A 200 17.99 7.80 12.73
CA GLY A 200 18.93 8.26 11.71
C GLY A 200 18.67 7.69 10.30
N LEU A 201 17.59 6.92 10.12
CA LEU A 201 17.24 6.32 8.82
C LEU A 201 16.38 7.27 7.99
N PRO A 202 16.42 7.16 6.66
CA PRO A 202 15.46 7.85 5.78
C PRO A 202 14.02 7.42 6.10
N VAL A 203 13.10 8.39 6.24
CA VAL A 203 11.69 8.13 6.51
C VAL A 203 10.82 8.68 5.40
N GLN A 204 9.94 7.84 4.87
CA GLN A 204 8.94 8.18 3.86
C GLN A 204 7.54 7.99 4.43
N THR A 205 6.57 8.77 3.94
CA THR A 205 5.18 8.70 4.44
C THR A 205 4.21 8.59 3.28
N LEU A 206 3.19 7.77 3.45
CA LEU A 206 2.01 7.71 2.60
C LEU A 206 0.73 7.66 3.44
N LYS A 207 -0.37 8.07 2.83
CA LYS A 207 -1.70 7.76 3.36
C LYS A 207 -1.86 6.23 3.49
N ASP A 208 -2.42 5.77 4.57
CA ASP A 208 -2.53 4.35 4.93
C ASP A 208 -3.19 3.49 3.84
N THR A 209 -4.32 3.90 3.28
CA THR A 209 -5.00 3.16 2.21
C THR A 209 -4.26 3.23 0.87
N THR A 210 -3.50 4.29 0.64
CA THR A 210 -2.59 4.39 -0.52
C THR A 210 -1.40 3.44 -0.36
N ALA A 211 -0.84 3.31 0.85
CA ALA A 211 0.19 2.32 1.14
C ALA A 211 -0.35 0.88 0.93
N ALA A 212 -1.58 0.59 1.36
CA ALA A 212 -2.21 -0.69 1.09
C ALA A 212 -2.36 -0.98 -0.43
N CYS A 213 -2.72 0.03 -1.22
CA CYS A 213 -2.75 -0.07 -2.67
C CYS A 213 -1.35 -0.39 -3.27
N VAL A 214 -0.26 0.18 -2.71
CA VAL A 214 1.12 -0.17 -3.11
C VAL A 214 1.40 -1.64 -2.87
N ALA A 215 1.00 -2.20 -1.73
CA ALA A 215 1.21 -3.62 -1.44
C ALA A 215 0.52 -4.53 -2.47
N GLU A 216 -0.73 -4.24 -2.81
CA GLU A 216 -1.46 -5.00 -3.84
C GLU A 216 -0.89 -4.80 -5.25
N LEU A 217 -0.48 -3.58 -5.62
CA LEU A 217 0.16 -3.28 -6.90
C LEU A 217 1.46 -4.06 -7.09
N VAL A 218 2.25 -4.18 -6.01
CA VAL A 218 3.62 -4.73 -6.06
C VAL A 218 3.68 -6.23 -5.79
N ALA A 219 2.93 -6.70 -4.81
CA ALA A 219 3.02 -8.05 -4.27
C ALA A 219 1.72 -8.85 -4.37
N GLY A 220 0.60 -8.20 -4.67
CA GLY A 220 -0.72 -8.82 -4.70
C GLY A 220 -1.35 -8.87 -6.08
N ARG A 221 -2.67 -8.87 -6.10
CA ARG A 221 -3.53 -8.98 -7.28
C ARG A 221 -3.30 -7.86 -8.30
N GLY A 222 -2.97 -6.66 -7.85
CA GLY A 222 -2.70 -5.51 -8.70
C GLY A 222 -1.56 -5.70 -9.69
N ARG A 223 -0.72 -6.75 -9.56
CA ARG A 223 0.38 -7.06 -10.51
C ARG A 223 -0.11 -7.37 -11.92
N ASP A 224 -1.33 -7.86 -12.06
CA ASP A 224 -1.88 -8.34 -13.33
C ASP A 224 -2.81 -7.31 -14.00
N MET A 225 -3.00 -6.12 -13.40
CA MET A 225 -3.88 -5.07 -13.89
C MET A 225 -3.11 -3.76 -14.08
N ARG A 226 -3.49 -2.98 -15.09
CA ARG A 226 -2.89 -1.67 -15.39
C ARG A 226 -3.68 -0.51 -14.80
N ASN A 227 -5.02 -0.62 -14.84
CA ASN A 227 -5.94 0.44 -14.41
C ASN A 227 -6.93 -0.15 -13.41
N PHE A 228 -6.76 0.17 -12.15
CA PHE A 228 -7.68 -0.31 -11.11
C PHE A 228 -7.83 0.69 -9.96
N VAL A 229 -8.98 0.59 -9.31
CA VAL A 229 -9.21 1.20 -8.00
C VAL A 229 -9.04 0.12 -6.93
N TYR A 230 -8.32 0.46 -5.88
CA TYR A 230 -8.21 -0.36 -4.68
C TYR A 230 -9.16 0.18 -3.61
N VAL A 231 -10.03 -0.67 -3.11
CA VAL A 231 -10.97 -0.39 -2.02
C VAL A 231 -10.50 -1.11 -0.77
N PHE A 232 -10.24 -0.37 0.29
CA PHE A 232 -9.81 -0.94 1.57
C PHE A 232 -10.77 -0.58 2.69
N VAL A 233 -11.40 -1.60 3.27
CA VAL A 233 -12.38 -1.44 4.35
C VAL A 233 -11.70 -1.68 5.70
N ASP A 234 -11.66 -0.63 6.52
CA ASP A 234 -11.14 -0.68 7.89
C ASP A 234 -12.05 0.16 8.80
N THR A 235 -11.55 0.66 9.93
CA THR A 235 -12.28 1.63 10.77
C THR A 235 -13.03 2.61 9.91
N PHE A 236 -12.36 3.17 8.90
CA PHE A 236 -13.00 3.87 7.78
C PHE A 236 -12.58 3.27 6.45
N ILE A 237 -13.55 3.17 5.53
CA ILE A 237 -13.27 2.78 4.15
C ILE A 237 -12.46 3.87 3.44
N GLY A 238 -11.53 3.45 2.62
CA GLY A 238 -10.73 4.32 1.78
C GLY A 238 -10.24 3.58 0.55
N GLY A 239 -9.25 4.13 -0.14
CA GLY A 239 -8.72 3.46 -1.32
C GLY A 239 -7.45 4.09 -1.86
N GLY A 240 -7.04 3.56 -3.01
CA GLY A 240 -5.95 4.04 -3.83
C GLY A 240 -6.29 3.89 -5.31
N LEU A 241 -5.57 4.57 -6.15
CA LEU A 241 -5.78 4.63 -7.59
C LEU A 241 -4.49 4.23 -8.32
N VAL A 242 -4.61 3.31 -9.27
CA VAL A 242 -3.55 2.91 -10.19
C VAL A 242 -4.02 3.13 -11.62
N LEU A 243 -3.25 3.88 -12.39
CA LEU A 243 -3.48 4.13 -13.81
C LEU A 243 -2.20 3.83 -14.58
N ASP A 244 -2.30 3.12 -15.70
CA ASP A 244 -1.17 2.68 -16.53
C ASP A 244 -0.07 1.96 -15.73
N SER A 245 -0.47 1.13 -14.77
CA SER A 245 0.43 0.44 -13.83
C SER A 245 1.18 1.36 -12.85
N HIS A 246 0.77 2.62 -12.71
CA HIS A 246 1.37 3.60 -11.83
C HIS A 246 0.44 3.98 -10.69
N LEU A 247 0.98 4.04 -9.48
CA LEU A 247 0.25 4.62 -8.35
C LEU A 247 -0.01 6.10 -8.60
N HIS A 248 -1.28 6.50 -8.56
CA HIS A 248 -1.66 7.90 -8.73
C HIS A 248 -1.91 8.54 -7.37
N LEU A 249 -1.03 9.46 -6.97
CA LEU A 249 -1.13 10.13 -5.66
C LEU A 249 -2.05 11.34 -5.69
N GLY A 250 -2.20 11.99 -6.85
CA GLY A 250 -2.84 13.29 -6.95
C GLY A 250 -2.01 14.42 -6.32
N LYS A 251 -2.46 15.65 -6.49
CA LYS A 251 -1.72 16.85 -6.02
C LYS A 251 -1.51 16.88 -4.50
N HIS A 252 -2.48 16.37 -3.74
CA HIS A 252 -2.49 16.41 -2.28
C HIS A 252 -2.23 15.05 -1.62
N GLY A 253 -1.75 14.05 -2.38
CA GLY A 253 -1.52 12.70 -1.87
C GLY A 253 -2.80 11.94 -1.50
N ASN A 254 -3.96 12.34 -2.03
CA ASN A 254 -5.27 11.81 -1.65
C ASN A 254 -6.10 11.26 -2.82
N ALA A 255 -5.49 10.97 -3.98
CA ALA A 255 -6.22 10.27 -5.04
C ALA A 255 -6.74 8.92 -4.55
N GLY A 256 -7.90 8.49 -5.05
CA GLY A 256 -8.57 7.30 -4.54
C GLY A 256 -9.22 7.50 -3.16
N ALA A 257 -9.58 8.72 -2.78
CA ALA A 257 -10.28 9.04 -1.52
C ALA A 257 -11.75 8.58 -1.53
N LEU A 258 -11.98 7.31 -1.81
CA LEU A 258 -13.32 6.73 -1.97
C LEU A 258 -14.22 6.96 -0.75
N GLY A 259 -13.66 6.88 0.45
CA GLY A 259 -14.42 7.12 1.68
C GLY A 259 -15.11 8.49 1.73
N SER A 260 -14.57 9.49 1.02
CA SER A 260 -15.13 10.83 0.96
C SER A 260 -16.13 11.03 -0.20
N LEU A 261 -16.39 9.99 -1.00
CA LEU A 261 -17.34 10.06 -2.11
C LEU A 261 -18.76 10.33 -1.56
N PRO A 262 -19.47 11.36 -2.06
CA PRO A 262 -20.85 11.62 -1.64
C PRO A 262 -21.81 10.57 -2.22
N LEU A 263 -22.76 10.11 -1.42
CA LEU A 263 -23.76 9.10 -1.80
C LEU A 263 -25.08 9.77 -2.27
N GLY A 264 -24.98 10.65 -3.23
CA GLY A 264 -26.13 11.34 -3.83
C GLY A 264 -26.16 12.84 -3.56
N LEU A 265 -27.25 13.47 -3.98
CA LEU A 265 -27.52 14.89 -3.74
C LEU A 265 -28.14 15.08 -2.35
N ASN A 266 -28.05 16.30 -1.80
CA ASN A 266 -28.57 16.61 -0.47
C ASN A 266 -30.07 16.37 -0.39
N GLY A 267 -30.51 15.34 0.31
CA GLY A 267 -31.93 15.03 0.58
C GLY A 267 -32.50 15.81 1.78
N GLY A 268 -32.24 17.13 1.89
CA GLY A 268 -32.74 17.97 2.98
C GLY A 268 -31.82 18.15 4.17
N GLY A 269 -30.64 17.47 4.20
CA GLY A 269 -29.59 17.67 5.19
C GLY A 269 -28.57 18.74 4.78
N LYS A 270 -27.71 19.17 5.73
CA LYS A 270 -26.66 20.16 5.46
C LYS A 270 -25.61 19.66 4.46
N HIS A 271 -25.31 18.36 4.46
CA HIS A 271 -24.33 17.69 3.58
C HIS A 271 -24.84 16.29 3.20
N SER A 272 -24.49 15.82 1.99
CA SER A 272 -24.70 14.42 1.58
C SER A 272 -23.87 13.49 2.45
N PRO A 273 -24.38 12.29 2.83
CA PRO A 273 -23.58 11.28 3.48
C PRO A 273 -22.44 10.84 2.56
N GLN A 274 -21.28 10.56 3.14
CA GLN A 274 -20.13 10.03 2.44
C GLN A 274 -20.10 8.50 2.53
N LEU A 275 -19.42 7.84 1.61
CA LEU A 275 -19.27 6.39 1.60
C LEU A 275 -18.76 5.85 2.97
N LEU A 276 -17.80 6.55 3.60
CA LEU A 276 -17.29 6.14 4.90
C LEU A 276 -18.35 6.08 6.02
N ASN A 277 -19.42 6.86 5.91
CA ASN A 277 -20.48 6.88 6.92
C ASN A 277 -21.32 5.60 6.92
N VAL A 278 -21.31 4.83 5.83
CA VAL A 278 -22.11 3.61 5.66
C VAL A 278 -21.27 2.36 5.52
N ALA A 279 -20.15 2.42 4.79
CA ALA A 279 -19.39 1.26 4.33
C ALA A 279 -18.11 0.98 5.17
N SER A 280 -18.01 1.49 6.39
CA SER A 280 -16.85 1.32 7.25
C SER A 280 -17.07 0.26 8.33
N LEU A 281 -16.00 -0.40 8.80
CA LEU A 281 -16.07 -1.35 9.93
C LEU A 281 -16.53 -0.67 11.22
N PHE A 282 -16.34 0.63 11.36
CA PHE A 282 -16.90 1.41 12.47
C PHE A 282 -18.42 1.22 12.61
N LYS A 283 -19.15 1.06 11.49
CA LYS A 283 -20.59 0.77 11.52
C LYS A 283 -20.89 -0.65 12.00
N LEU A 284 -20.10 -1.62 11.57
CA LEU A 284 -20.22 -3.00 12.04
C LEU A 284 -19.86 -3.10 13.53
N GLU A 285 -18.78 -2.43 13.97
CA GLU A 285 -18.41 -2.32 15.39
C GLU A 285 -19.59 -1.78 16.23
N SER A 286 -20.19 -0.67 15.77
CA SER A 286 -21.34 -0.07 16.47
C SER A 286 -22.54 -1.03 16.54
N ARG A 287 -22.78 -1.86 15.50
CA ARG A 287 -23.83 -2.89 15.51
C ARG A 287 -23.55 -3.98 16.53
N PHE A 288 -22.30 -4.47 16.59
CA PHE A 288 -21.91 -5.48 17.58
C PHE A 288 -22.10 -4.96 19.00
N ILE A 289 -21.59 -3.74 19.28
CA ILE A 289 -21.75 -3.11 20.61
C ILE A 289 -23.23 -2.94 20.97
N THR A 290 -24.06 -2.48 20.04
CA THR A 290 -25.51 -2.30 20.29
C THR A 290 -26.20 -3.63 20.59
N ALA A 291 -25.72 -4.74 20.03
CA ALA A 291 -26.20 -6.09 20.29
C ALA A 291 -25.61 -6.72 21.56
N GLY A 292 -24.77 -6.00 22.31
CA GLY A 292 -24.08 -6.51 23.50
C GLY A 292 -22.88 -7.40 23.20
N LEU A 293 -22.38 -7.36 21.96
CA LEU A 293 -21.24 -8.16 21.48
C LEU A 293 -19.94 -7.35 21.52
N ASP A 294 -18.80 -8.05 21.46
CA ASP A 294 -17.48 -7.40 21.38
C ASP A 294 -17.27 -6.72 20.01
N GLY A 295 -17.19 -5.41 19.99
CA GLY A 295 -16.94 -4.62 18.78
C GLY A 295 -15.61 -4.94 18.08
N ARG A 296 -14.62 -5.48 18.79
CA ARG A 296 -13.31 -5.88 18.22
C ARG A 296 -13.41 -7.09 17.28
N ALA A 297 -14.49 -7.85 17.38
CA ALA A 297 -14.75 -9.00 16.51
C ALA A 297 -14.86 -8.65 15.02
N THR A 298 -15.03 -7.38 14.65
CA THR A 298 -15.09 -6.93 13.25
C THR A 298 -13.87 -7.33 12.42
N SER A 299 -12.71 -7.51 13.06
CA SER A 299 -11.42 -7.76 12.39
C SER A 299 -10.93 -9.21 12.51
N ASP A 300 -11.72 -10.11 13.06
CA ASP A 300 -11.33 -11.52 13.24
C ASP A 300 -12.45 -12.49 12.85
N GLU A 301 -12.19 -13.80 13.01
CA GLU A 301 -13.08 -14.89 12.59
C GLU A 301 -14.43 -14.88 13.33
N ARG A 302 -14.54 -14.23 14.47
CA ARG A 302 -15.80 -14.11 15.22
C ARG A 302 -16.87 -13.39 14.42
N ALA A 303 -16.50 -12.43 13.56
CA ALA A 303 -17.45 -11.73 12.68
C ALA A 303 -18.27 -12.68 11.78
N ALA A 304 -17.74 -13.87 11.48
CA ALA A 304 -18.40 -14.91 10.69
C ALA A 304 -19.04 -16.02 11.56
N SER A 305 -18.95 -15.95 12.89
CA SER A 305 -19.55 -16.96 13.78
C SER A 305 -21.06 -16.80 13.89
N PRO A 306 -21.81 -17.87 14.26
CA PRO A 306 -23.29 -17.84 14.28
C PRO A 306 -23.90 -16.71 15.11
N GLU A 307 -23.25 -16.29 16.18
CA GLU A 307 -23.72 -15.21 17.06
C GLU A 307 -23.57 -13.82 16.40
N TYR A 308 -22.48 -13.59 15.67
CA TYR A 308 -22.16 -12.31 15.03
C TYR A 308 -22.71 -12.20 13.60
N TRP A 309 -22.84 -13.33 12.91
CA TRP A 309 -23.15 -13.37 11.48
C TRP A 309 -24.43 -12.64 11.07
N PRO A 310 -25.56 -12.68 11.81
CA PRO A 310 -26.74 -11.90 11.44
C PRO A 310 -26.47 -10.39 11.37
N HIS A 311 -25.66 -9.86 12.26
CA HIS A 311 -25.26 -8.46 12.29
C HIS A 311 -24.29 -8.10 11.16
N THR A 312 -23.38 -9.03 10.86
CA THR A 312 -22.43 -8.93 9.73
C THR A 312 -23.17 -8.94 8.40
N GLN A 313 -24.13 -9.86 8.21
CA GLN A 313 -24.97 -9.91 6.99
C GLN A 313 -25.77 -8.63 6.79
N ALA A 314 -26.38 -8.10 7.86
CA ALA A 314 -27.13 -6.85 7.78
C ALA A 314 -26.22 -5.66 7.37
N TRP A 315 -24.98 -5.61 7.92
CA TRP A 315 -24.00 -4.62 7.52
C TRP A 315 -23.57 -4.81 6.07
N ILE A 316 -23.31 -6.03 5.60
CA ILE A 316 -22.97 -6.32 4.19
C ILE A 316 -24.09 -5.84 3.26
N ALA A 317 -25.34 -6.15 3.57
CA ALA A 317 -26.48 -5.73 2.75
C ALA A 317 -26.61 -4.21 2.62
N GLU A 318 -26.30 -3.45 3.68
CA GLU A 318 -26.32 -1.97 3.64
C GLU A 318 -25.08 -1.37 2.99
N THR A 319 -23.95 -2.07 3.03
CA THR A 319 -22.63 -1.57 2.58
C THR A 319 -22.38 -1.85 1.10
N ALA A 320 -22.88 -2.97 0.58
CA ALA A 320 -22.60 -3.39 -0.79
C ALA A 320 -23.11 -2.43 -1.86
N PRO A 321 -24.38 -1.93 -1.82
CA PRO A 321 -24.87 -0.98 -2.83
C PRO A 321 -24.09 0.34 -2.88
N PRO A 322 -23.75 1.01 -1.76
CA PRO A 322 -22.88 2.17 -1.76
C PRO A 322 -21.47 1.94 -2.31
N ILE A 323 -20.88 0.76 -2.07
CA ILE A 323 -19.58 0.40 -2.66
C ILE A 323 -19.73 0.22 -4.17
N ALA A 324 -20.76 -0.50 -4.64
CA ALA A 324 -21.03 -0.67 -6.06
C ALA A 324 -21.27 0.68 -6.76
N PHE A 325 -21.98 1.62 -6.11
CA PHE A 325 -22.15 2.99 -6.60
C PHE A 325 -20.81 3.74 -6.72
N ALA A 326 -19.92 3.60 -5.75
CA ALA A 326 -18.58 4.17 -5.81
C ALA A 326 -17.75 3.59 -6.96
N MET A 327 -17.87 2.28 -7.22
CA MET A 327 -17.22 1.60 -8.34
C MET A 327 -17.74 2.12 -9.69
N LEU A 328 -19.06 2.24 -9.84
CA LEU A 328 -19.68 2.81 -11.05
C LEU A 328 -19.14 4.20 -11.36
N ASN A 329 -19.16 5.11 -10.37
CA ASN A 329 -18.68 6.48 -10.56
C ASN A 329 -17.18 6.52 -10.92
N SER A 330 -16.37 5.68 -10.30
CA SER A 330 -14.93 5.60 -10.59
C SER A 330 -14.69 5.07 -12.02
N THR A 331 -15.45 4.06 -12.44
CA THR A 331 -15.34 3.48 -13.78
C THR A 331 -15.77 4.46 -14.88
N CYS A 332 -16.85 5.21 -14.66
CA CYS A 332 -17.28 6.25 -15.61
C CYS A 332 -16.21 7.31 -15.88
N LEU A 333 -15.34 7.59 -14.90
CA LEU A 333 -14.30 8.62 -15.02
C LEU A 333 -12.97 8.09 -15.52
N LEU A 334 -12.65 6.82 -15.24
CA LEU A 334 -11.29 6.30 -15.33
C LEU A 334 -11.14 5.08 -16.24
N ASP A 335 -12.25 4.52 -16.76
CA ASP A 335 -12.27 3.35 -17.64
C ASP A 335 -11.43 2.19 -17.05
N LEU A 336 -11.86 1.69 -15.88
CA LEU A 336 -11.10 0.74 -15.07
C LEU A 336 -11.24 -0.70 -15.59
N GLU A 337 -10.13 -1.45 -15.60
CA GLU A 337 -10.12 -2.90 -15.85
C GLU A 337 -10.74 -3.67 -14.69
N GLY A 338 -10.53 -3.21 -13.46
CA GLY A 338 -11.01 -3.89 -12.28
C GLY A 338 -11.02 -3.04 -11.01
N VAL A 339 -11.62 -3.61 -9.98
CA VAL A 339 -11.60 -3.09 -8.62
C VAL A 339 -11.11 -4.19 -7.69
N ILE A 340 -10.11 -3.88 -6.87
CA ILE A 340 -9.63 -4.79 -5.84
C ILE A 340 -10.27 -4.39 -4.51
N LEU A 341 -11.03 -5.31 -3.90
CA LEU A 341 -11.66 -5.10 -2.60
C LEU A 341 -10.93 -5.89 -1.53
N ASP A 342 -10.46 -5.20 -0.50
CA ASP A 342 -9.75 -5.79 0.64
C ASP A 342 -10.11 -5.04 1.93
N GLY A 343 -9.59 -5.51 3.07
CA GLY A 343 -9.86 -4.87 4.36
C GLY A 343 -9.34 -5.62 5.57
N CYS A 344 -9.66 -5.08 6.74
CA CYS A 344 -9.32 -5.67 8.04
C CYS A 344 -10.45 -6.55 8.56
N PHE A 345 -10.79 -7.60 7.84
CA PHE A 345 -11.80 -8.60 8.21
C PHE A 345 -11.37 -9.99 7.77
N CYS A 346 -12.02 -11.03 8.28
CA CYS A 346 -11.74 -12.41 7.91
C CYS A 346 -12.17 -12.74 6.48
N SER A 347 -11.64 -13.82 5.92
CA SER A 347 -11.91 -14.25 4.54
C SER A 347 -13.38 -14.45 4.25
N ALA A 348 -14.13 -15.04 5.17
CA ALA A 348 -15.56 -15.28 4.99
C ALA A 348 -16.37 -13.97 4.81
N VAL A 349 -16.05 -12.95 5.60
CA VAL A 349 -16.66 -11.60 5.46
C VAL A 349 -16.26 -10.96 4.14
N LYS A 350 -15.00 -11.08 3.73
CA LYS A 350 -14.49 -10.55 2.44
C LYS A 350 -15.25 -11.17 1.27
N GLU A 351 -15.34 -12.48 1.23
CA GLU A 351 -16.02 -13.22 0.17
C GLU A 351 -17.51 -12.84 0.09
N ALA A 352 -18.20 -12.81 1.24
CA ALA A 352 -19.60 -12.44 1.30
C ALA A 352 -19.85 -10.98 0.85
N LEU A 353 -18.94 -10.06 1.21
CA LEU A 353 -19.03 -8.67 0.78
C LEU A 353 -18.82 -8.53 -0.73
N ILE A 354 -17.86 -9.25 -1.31
CA ILE A 354 -17.62 -9.23 -2.76
C ILE A 354 -18.85 -9.73 -3.50
N VAL A 355 -19.39 -10.88 -3.11
CA VAL A 355 -20.63 -11.44 -3.72
C VAL A 355 -21.78 -10.45 -3.64
N ALA A 356 -21.97 -9.78 -2.51
CA ALA A 356 -23.02 -8.78 -2.36
C ALA A 356 -22.78 -7.53 -3.22
N VAL A 357 -21.53 -7.08 -3.36
CA VAL A 357 -21.16 -5.95 -4.23
C VAL A 357 -21.42 -6.30 -5.70
N GLU A 358 -20.99 -7.48 -6.15
CA GLU A 358 -21.24 -7.96 -7.52
C GLU A 358 -22.74 -8.06 -7.82
N ALA A 359 -23.53 -8.54 -6.84
CA ALA A 359 -24.98 -8.56 -6.98
C ALA A 359 -25.57 -7.14 -7.09
N ALA A 360 -25.13 -6.21 -6.25
CA ALA A 360 -25.59 -4.82 -6.29
C ALA A 360 -25.18 -4.10 -7.59
N MET A 361 -24.07 -4.49 -8.23
CA MET A 361 -23.66 -3.95 -9.53
C MET A 361 -24.65 -4.29 -10.65
N GLN A 362 -25.42 -5.37 -10.54
CA GLN A 362 -26.44 -5.74 -11.53
C GLN A 362 -27.63 -4.76 -11.58
N ASP A 363 -27.84 -4.00 -10.50
CA ASP A 363 -28.93 -3.01 -10.42
C ASP A 363 -28.60 -1.70 -11.15
N PHE A 364 -27.34 -1.51 -11.61
CA PHE A 364 -26.92 -0.31 -12.32
C PHE A 364 -26.98 -0.49 -13.83
N ASN A 365 -27.28 0.62 -14.53
CA ASN A 365 -27.19 0.67 -15.99
C ASN A 365 -25.72 0.89 -16.40
N TRP A 366 -25.16 -0.08 -17.14
CA TRP A 366 -23.80 -0.06 -17.67
C TRP A 366 -23.76 0.31 -19.17
N GLU A 367 -24.85 0.83 -19.74
CA GLU A 367 -24.87 1.26 -21.11
C GLU A 367 -23.83 2.36 -21.38
N GLY A 368 -22.96 2.14 -22.37
CA GLY A 368 -21.89 3.07 -22.74
C GLY A 368 -20.57 2.92 -21.96
N ILE A 369 -20.51 2.04 -20.96
CA ILE A 369 -19.29 1.72 -20.21
C ILE A 369 -19.16 0.22 -19.98
N VAL A 370 -17.94 -0.25 -19.70
CA VAL A 370 -17.70 -1.65 -19.35
C VAL A 370 -17.67 -1.78 -17.83
N ALA A 371 -18.50 -2.68 -17.28
CA ALA A 371 -18.47 -2.95 -15.84
C ALA A 371 -17.11 -3.56 -15.44
N PRO A 372 -16.43 -3.03 -14.40
CA PRO A 372 -15.15 -3.56 -13.97
C PRO A 372 -15.35 -4.90 -13.26
N GLN A 373 -14.38 -5.78 -13.36
CA GLN A 373 -14.37 -7.00 -12.57
C GLN A 373 -13.98 -6.70 -11.12
N VAL A 374 -14.65 -7.34 -10.14
CA VAL A 374 -14.30 -7.22 -8.72
C VAL A 374 -13.37 -8.36 -8.33
N PHE A 375 -12.25 -8.02 -7.72
CA PHE A 375 -11.25 -8.98 -7.27
C PHE A 375 -11.06 -8.90 -5.76
N ALA A 376 -10.89 -10.05 -5.13
CA ALA A 376 -10.44 -10.11 -3.74
C ALA A 376 -8.98 -9.66 -3.63
N GLY A 377 -8.68 -8.76 -2.70
CA GLY A 377 -7.31 -8.44 -2.31
C GLY A 377 -6.64 -9.65 -1.65
N THR A 378 -5.33 -9.77 -1.84
CA THR A 378 -4.54 -10.93 -1.43
C THR A 378 -3.65 -10.67 -0.22
N ILE A 379 -3.42 -9.40 0.15
CA ILE A 379 -2.51 -9.04 1.24
C ILE A 379 -3.24 -8.94 2.60
N GLY A 380 -4.47 -8.41 2.60
CA GLY A 380 -5.27 -8.31 3.82
C GLY A 380 -4.77 -7.24 4.82
N SER A 381 -4.86 -7.54 6.12
CA SER A 381 -4.57 -6.60 7.21
C SER A 381 -3.16 -6.01 7.18
N ASP A 382 -2.17 -6.74 6.67
CA ASP A 382 -0.78 -6.27 6.55
C ASP A 382 -0.56 -5.24 5.44
N ALA A 383 -1.50 -5.08 4.51
CA ALA A 383 -1.32 -4.31 3.28
C ALA A 383 -0.76 -2.89 3.54
N ARG A 384 -1.23 -2.23 4.58
CA ARG A 384 -0.79 -0.86 4.91
C ARG A 384 0.65 -0.80 5.39
N ALA A 385 1.03 -1.66 6.33
CA ALA A 385 2.40 -1.71 6.85
C ALA A 385 3.38 -2.26 5.80
N LEU A 386 2.97 -3.28 5.03
CA LEU A 386 3.77 -3.83 3.93
C LEU A 386 4.00 -2.79 2.85
N GLY A 387 2.95 -2.10 2.40
CA GLY A 387 3.08 -1.03 1.42
C GLY A 387 4.00 0.10 1.89
N GLY A 388 3.93 0.46 3.20
CA GLY A 388 4.89 1.35 3.82
C GLY A 388 6.32 0.84 3.68
N ALA A 389 6.59 -0.42 4.08
CA ALA A 389 7.92 -1.02 3.99
C ALA A 389 8.48 -1.08 2.56
N LEU A 390 7.61 -1.26 1.56
CA LEU A 390 8.03 -1.33 0.17
C LEU A 390 8.53 0.02 -0.38
N LEU A 391 8.12 1.16 0.20
CA LEU A 391 8.54 2.49 -0.29
C LEU A 391 10.06 2.67 -0.32
N PRO A 392 10.82 2.49 0.78
CA PRO A 392 12.28 2.67 0.74
C PRO A 392 12.98 1.65 -0.17
N LEU A 393 12.47 0.42 -0.29
CA LEU A 393 13.03 -0.57 -1.22
C LEU A 393 12.84 -0.13 -2.67
N TYR A 394 11.65 0.34 -3.04
CA TYR A 394 11.38 0.80 -4.40
C TYR A 394 12.10 2.11 -4.73
N ALA A 395 12.16 3.07 -3.80
CA ALA A 395 12.91 4.30 -3.99
C ALA A 395 14.39 4.04 -4.31
N ASN A 396 14.98 2.99 -3.75
CA ASN A 396 16.39 2.65 -3.94
C ASN A 396 16.65 1.68 -5.09
N PHE A 397 15.74 0.74 -5.36
CA PHE A 397 15.99 -0.40 -6.26
C PHE A 397 15.02 -0.53 -7.43
N ALA A 398 13.96 0.30 -7.54
CA ALA A 398 13.12 0.30 -8.73
C ALA A 398 13.70 1.19 -9.84
N PRO A 399 13.45 0.86 -11.14
CA PRO A 399 13.95 1.62 -12.28
C PRO A 399 13.47 3.07 -12.29
N ASP A 400 12.22 3.28 -11.96
CA ASP A 400 11.63 4.60 -11.78
C ASP A 400 11.19 4.77 -10.32
N ARG A 401 11.60 5.87 -9.70
CA ARG A 401 11.29 6.17 -8.29
C ARG A 401 9.84 6.55 -8.09
N ASP A 402 9.22 7.08 -9.13
CA ASP A 402 7.84 7.54 -9.11
C ASP A 402 6.87 6.44 -9.59
N LEU A 403 7.39 5.31 -10.08
CA LEU A 403 6.66 4.33 -10.84
C LEU A 403 6.96 2.90 -10.35
N PHE A 404 5.94 2.22 -9.84
CA PHE A 404 5.98 0.79 -9.60
C PHE A 404 5.74 0.04 -10.93
N LEU A 405 6.73 0.14 -11.85
CA LEU A 405 6.61 -0.42 -13.20
C LEU A 405 6.45 -1.93 -13.19
N LYS A 406 5.47 -2.39 -13.94
CA LYS A 406 5.41 -3.73 -14.49
C LYS A 406 6.24 -3.77 -15.77
N LEU A 407 6.91 -4.91 -16.04
CA LEU A 407 7.37 -5.18 -17.39
C LEU A 407 6.12 -5.50 -18.21
N ASP A 408 5.93 -4.80 -19.35
CA ASP A 408 4.91 -5.20 -20.32
C ASP A 408 5.19 -6.65 -20.71
N ASN A 409 4.27 -7.55 -20.42
CA ASN A 409 4.26 -8.86 -21.05
C ASN A 409 3.92 -8.59 -22.52
N ALA A 410 4.95 -8.46 -23.35
CA ALA A 410 4.76 -8.43 -24.80
C ALA A 410 3.97 -9.69 -25.20
N GLN A 411 2.78 -9.48 -25.77
CA GLN A 411 1.97 -10.52 -26.38
C GLN A 411 2.75 -11.25 -27.48
#